data_ad5d914579d2acec134783c26db9d76d
#
_entry.id   ad5d914579d2acec134783c26db9d76d
#
_cell.length_a   1.000
_cell.length_b   1.000
_cell.length_c   1.000
_cell.angle_alpha   90.00
_cell.angle_beta   90.00
_cell.angle_gamma   90.00
#
_symmetry.space_group_name_H-M   'P 1'
#
loop_
_entity.id
_entity.type
_entity.pdbx_description
1 polymer ?
#
loop_
_entity_poly.entity_id
_entity_poly.type
_entity_poly.pdbx_seq_one_letter_code
_entity_poly.pdbx_strand_id
1 'polypeptide(L)'
;MKAIIPCILLVLLVASSHAQEHLPVIDMHLHALAANDQGPPPLAICTPIDPFPAWDPAQPYGATFMAMLKEPSCDNPVWSPMTDEALMIQTLEVMERRNIFGVLSGTPDRVATWMAAAPGRFFAGLGFRLGHDSPSPDSLRALHAEGHLAVFAEVTNQYAGIAPDDERMEPYWALAEGLDMPVGIHIGTGPPGVIYLGATGYRARLHSALTLEEVLVRHPGLRVYIMHAGFPLLDDLLALLYAHPQVYVDVGVIVFTQPRAAFYRYLQGIVEAGFGNRVMFGSDQMVWPGVIERSIAVIEEASFLSDEQKRDILYNNAARFLRLSEQEIARHHGK
;
A
#
# COMPACT_ATOMS: atom_id res chain seq x y z
N MET A 1 -18.06 -51.19 58.76
CA MET A 1 -17.07 -50.37 58.09
C MET A 1 -17.69 -49.82 56.81
N LYS A 2 -18.06 -48.58 56.80
CA LYS A 2 -18.61 -47.90 55.59
C LYS A 2 -17.49 -47.10 54.92
N ALA A 3 -17.14 -47.47 53.68
CA ALA A 3 -16.13 -46.77 52.88
C ALA A 3 -16.76 -45.50 52.30
N ILE A 4 -16.16 -44.35 52.58
CA ILE A 4 -16.49 -43.04 52.00
C ILE A 4 -15.59 -42.85 50.78
N ILE A 5 -16.17 -42.79 49.59
CA ILE A 5 -15.46 -42.49 48.33
C ILE A 5 -15.49 -40.95 48.16
N PRO A 6 -14.35 -40.28 48.08
CA PRO A 6 -14.34 -38.85 47.80
C PRO A 6 -14.59 -38.61 46.31
N CYS A 7 -15.64 -37.81 46.02
CA CYS A 7 -15.93 -37.30 44.69
C CYS A 7 -14.98 -36.12 44.38
N ILE A 8 -13.98 -36.36 43.52
CA ILE A 8 -13.09 -35.29 43.03
C ILE A 8 -13.82 -34.53 41.94
N LEU A 9 -14.20 -33.29 42.23
CA LEU A 9 -14.81 -32.37 41.28
C LEU A 9 -13.71 -31.79 40.43
N LEU A 10 -13.56 -32.26 39.17
CA LEU A 10 -12.61 -31.70 38.20
C LEU A 10 -13.17 -30.38 37.64
N VAL A 11 -12.71 -29.26 38.13
CA VAL A 11 -13.03 -27.95 37.57
C VAL A 11 -12.19 -27.73 36.33
N LEU A 12 -12.78 -27.90 35.14
CA LEU A 12 -12.21 -27.52 33.86
C LEU A 12 -12.19 -25.98 33.78
N LEU A 13 -11.04 -25.38 34.03
CA LEU A 13 -10.77 -23.98 33.69
C LEU A 13 -10.68 -23.89 32.15
N VAL A 14 -11.79 -23.46 31.53
CA VAL A 14 -11.79 -22.99 30.16
C VAL A 14 -11.03 -21.66 30.13
N ALA A 15 -9.75 -21.71 29.79
CA ALA A 15 -9.00 -20.51 29.46
C ALA A 15 -9.59 -19.92 28.18
N SER A 16 -10.46 -18.93 28.31
CA SER A 16 -10.85 -18.09 27.18
C SER A 16 -9.59 -17.35 26.72
N SER A 17 -8.96 -17.80 25.64
CA SER A 17 -7.97 -17.00 24.94
C SER A 17 -8.73 -15.80 24.37
N HIS A 18 -8.68 -14.68 25.06
CA HIS A 18 -9.05 -13.40 24.47
C HIS A 18 -7.97 -13.16 23.40
N ALA A 19 -8.31 -13.40 22.14
CA ALA A 19 -7.53 -12.88 21.04
C ALA A 19 -7.44 -11.36 21.30
N GLN A 20 -6.23 -10.82 21.33
CA GLN A 20 -6.01 -9.40 21.52
C GLN A 20 -6.71 -8.71 20.34
N GLU A 21 -7.82 -8.02 20.61
CA GLU A 21 -8.53 -7.25 19.58
C GLU A 21 -7.58 -6.14 19.10
N HIS A 22 -7.02 -6.32 17.93
CA HIS A 22 -6.23 -5.27 17.30
C HIS A 22 -7.15 -4.15 16.82
N LEU A 23 -6.78 -2.91 17.12
CA LEU A 23 -7.43 -1.75 16.52
C LEU A 23 -7.36 -1.86 14.99
N PRO A 24 -8.41 -1.44 14.28
CA PRO A 24 -8.44 -1.58 12.82
C PRO A 24 -7.34 -0.77 12.15
N VAL A 25 -6.82 -1.29 11.05
CA VAL A 25 -5.85 -0.62 10.16
C VAL A 25 -6.50 -0.48 8.79
N ILE A 26 -6.25 0.62 8.09
CA ILE A 26 -6.58 0.74 6.67
C ILE A 26 -5.27 0.78 5.88
N ASP A 27 -5.07 -0.23 5.03
CA ASP A 27 -3.96 -0.30 4.08
C ASP A 27 -4.41 0.29 2.74
N MET A 28 -3.87 1.45 2.38
CA MET A 28 -4.24 2.17 1.16
C MET A 28 -3.58 1.61 -0.10
N HIS A 29 -2.75 0.54 0.04
CA HIS A 29 -1.90 0.07 -1.03
C HIS A 29 -1.71 -1.45 -0.99
N LEU A 30 -2.77 -2.18 -1.35
CA LEU A 30 -2.75 -3.64 -1.49
C LEU A 30 -2.86 -4.07 -2.95
N HIS A 31 -2.20 -5.16 -3.30
CA HIS A 31 -2.20 -5.71 -4.65
C HIS A 31 -2.72 -7.15 -4.71
N ALA A 32 -3.67 -7.39 -5.61
CA ALA A 32 -4.09 -8.73 -6.03
C ALA A 32 -3.27 -9.16 -7.26
N LEU A 33 -1.99 -9.48 -7.06
CA LEU A 33 -1.07 -9.87 -8.12
C LEU A 33 -1.04 -11.40 -8.34
N ALA A 34 -0.41 -11.82 -9.43
CA ALA A 34 0.01 -13.20 -9.60
C ALA A 34 1.25 -13.50 -8.72
N ALA A 35 1.38 -14.70 -8.20
CA ALA A 35 2.53 -15.09 -7.39
C ALA A 35 3.88 -14.94 -8.13
N ASN A 36 3.85 -14.99 -9.46
CA ASN A 36 5.03 -14.83 -10.33
C ASN A 36 5.18 -13.42 -10.93
N ASP A 37 4.41 -12.43 -10.46
CA ASP A 37 4.44 -11.07 -11.01
C ASP A 37 5.83 -10.42 -10.92
N GLN A 38 6.54 -10.65 -9.80
CA GLN A 38 7.90 -10.14 -9.58
C GLN A 38 9.00 -11.08 -10.08
N GLY A 39 8.63 -12.17 -10.74
CA GLY A 39 9.50 -13.23 -11.21
C GLY A 39 9.12 -14.62 -10.67
N PRO A 40 9.82 -15.69 -11.08
CA PRO A 40 9.50 -17.05 -10.66
C PRO A 40 9.60 -17.23 -9.14
N PRO A 41 8.52 -17.59 -8.42
CA PRO A 41 8.56 -17.81 -6.99
C PRO A 41 9.38 -19.09 -6.60
N PRO A 42 9.85 -19.25 -5.33
CA PRO A 42 9.72 -18.26 -4.27
C PRO A 42 10.72 -17.12 -4.46
N LEU A 43 10.33 -15.93 -4.07
CA LEU A 43 11.18 -14.74 -4.02
C LEU A 43 11.25 -14.23 -2.59
N ALA A 44 12.41 -13.77 -2.16
CA ALA A 44 12.60 -13.20 -0.83
C ALA A 44 12.82 -11.69 -0.92
N ILE A 45 12.34 -10.97 0.08
CA ILE A 45 12.70 -9.56 0.25
C ILE A 45 13.20 -9.29 1.66
N CYS A 46 14.30 -8.55 1.75
CA CYS A 46 14.81 -8.03 3.01
C CYS A 46 14.07 -6.78 3.45
N THR A 47 13.82 -6.63 4.73
CA THR A 47 13.09 -5.52 5.31
C THR A 47 13.85 -4.91 6.48
N PRO A 48 14.73 -3.90 6.24
CA PRO A 48 14.94 -3.17 4.98
C PRO A 48 15.86 -3.89 3.98
N ILE A 49 15.94 -3.34 2.74
CA ILE A 49 16.99 -3.67 1.77
C ILE A 49 18.23 -2.84 2.16
N ASP A 50 19.23 -3.50 2.73
CA ASP A 50 20.47 -2.85 3.16
C ASP A 50 21.64 -3.85 3.06
N PRO A 51 22.63 -3.57 2.16
CA PRO A 51 22.67 -2.48 1.20
C PRO A 51 21.78 -2.69 -0.04
N PHE A 52 21.43 -1.61 -0.71
CA PHE A 52 20.89 -1.70 -2.07
C PHE A 52 21.94 -2.26 -3.03
N PRO A 53 21.55 -3.04 -4.06
CA PRO A 53 22.49 -3.67 -4.96
C PRO A 53 23.33 -2.63 -5.74
N ALA A 54 24.65 -2.81 -5.73
CA ALA A 54 25.54 -2.18 -6.68
C ALA A 54 25.59 -3.04 -7.96
N TRP A 55 25.77 -2.39 -9.10
CA TRP A 55 25.75 -3.07 -10.40
C TRP A 55 26.99 -2.73 -11.23
N ASP A 56 27.60 -3.76 -11.83
CA ASP A 56 28.60 -3.62 -12.87
C ASP A 56 27.92 -3.63 -14.24
N PRO A 57 27.97 -2.54 -15.03
CA PRO A 57 27.35 -2.47 -16.34
C PRO A 57 27.86 -3.50 -17.39
N ALA A 58 28.97 -4.20 -17.10
CA ALA A 58 29.42 -5.31 -17.92
C ALA A 58 28.54 -6.55 -17.82
N GLN A 59 27.61 -6.59 -16.85
CA GLN A 59 26.68 -7.70 -16.62
C GLN A 59 25.23 -7.25 -16.82
N PRO A 60 24.29 -8.16 -17.18
CA PRO A 60 22.88 -7.84 -17.23
C PRO A 60 22.33 -7.49 -15.83
N TYR A 61 21.71 -6.32 -15.67
CA TYR A 61 21.16 -5.90 -14.37
C TYR A 61 20.10 -6.84 -13.83
N GLY A 62 19.28 -7.44 -14.70
CA GLY A 62 18.26 -8.42 -14.29
C GLY A 62 18.83 -9.58 -13.47
N ALA A 63 20.07 -10.00 -13.75
CA ALA A 63 20.75 -11.05 -12.96
C ALA A 63 21.06 -10.56 -11.53
N THR A 64 21.57 -9.33 -11.38
CA THR A 64 21.84 -8.70 -10.08
C THR A 64 20.55 -8.54 -9.26
N PHE A 65 19.48 -8.06 -9.90
CA PHE A 65 18.19 -7.91 -9.26
C PHE A 65 17.59 -9.25 -8.80
N MET A 66 17.63 -10.25 -9.69
CA MET A 66 17.12 -11.59 -9.34
C MET A 66 17.95 -12.27 -8.24
N ALA A 67 19.28 -12.07 -8.21
CA ALA A 67 20.13 -12.58 -7.15
C ALA A 67 19.70 -12.00 -5.79
N MET A 68 19.40 -10.69 -5.70
CA MET A 68 18.89 -10.05 -4.48
C MET A 68 17.61 -10.72 -3.96
N LEU A 69 16.72 -11.17 -4.87
CA LEU A 69 15.44 -11.80 -4.50
C LEU A 69 15.54 -13.32 -4.30
N LYS A 70 16.58 -13.99 -4.81
CA LYS A 70 16.77 -15.44 -4.67
C LYS A 70 17.74 -15.80 -3.57
N GLU A 71 18.69 -14.93 -3.29
CA GLU A 71 19.78 -15.11 -2.33
C GLU A 71 19.83 -13.89 -1.38
N PRO A 72 18.78 -13.72 -0.53
CA PRO A 72 18.68 -12.54 0.33
C PRO A 72 19.86 -12.46 1.31
N SER A 73 20.39 -11.25 1.52
CA SER A 73 21.54 -11.01 2.39
C SER A 73 21.20 -10.84 3.86
N CYS A 74 19.91 -10.78 4.22
CA CYS A 74 19.46 -10.59 5.60
C CYS A 74 19.10 -11.92 6.28
N ASP A 75 19.16 -11.95 7.63
CA ASP A 75 18.88 -13.15 8.42
C ASP A 75 17.44 -13.62 8.36
N ASN A 76 16.49 -12.68 8.23
CA ASN A 76 15.06 -12.96 8.29
C ASN A 76 14.30 -12.36 7.09
N PRO A 77 14.52 -12.85 5.87
CA PRO A 77 13.80 -12.37 4.70
C PRO A 77 12.32 -12.75 4.76
N VAL A 78 11.48 -11.98 4.06
CA VAL A 78 10.09 -12.37 3.80
C VAL A 78 10.03 -13.10 2.48
N TRP A 79 9.51 -14.34 2.48
CA TRP A 79 9.37 -15.16 1.29
C TRP A 79 7.99 -15.03 0.66
N SER A 80 7.95 -14.97 -0.66
CA SER A 80 6.69 -15.00 -1.42
C SER A 80 6.11 -16.43 -1.46
N PRO A 81 4.79 -16.58 -1.46
CA PRO A 81 4.12 -17.84 -1.75
C PRO A 81 4.40 -18.35 -3.17
N MET A 82 4.17 -19.66 -3.37
CA MET A 82 4.43 -20.34 -4.65
C MET A 82 3.29 -20.21 -5.67
N THR A 83 2.06 -19.92 -5.20
CA THR A 83 0.85 -19.93 -6.03
C THR A 83 -0.02 -18.70 -5.74
N ASP A 84 -0.85 -18.31 -6.71
CA ASP A 84 -1.81 -17.21 -6.58
C ASP A 84 -2.79 -17.44 -5.42
N GLU A 85 -3.25 -18.67 -5.24
CA GLU A 85 -4.14 -19.03 -4.14
C GLU A 85 -3.44 -18.87 -2.78
N ALA A 86 -2.21 -19.35 -2.65
CA ALA A 86 -1.44 -19.20 -1.41
C ALA A 86 -1.12 -17.72 -1.12
N LEU A 87 -0.87 -16.90 -2.15
CA LEU A 87 -0.66 -15.46 -2.00
C LEU A 87 -1.91 -14.79 -1.44
N MET A 88 -3.08 -15.07 -2.01
CA MET A 88 -4.36 -14.57 -1.51
C MET A 88 -4.61 -15.02 -0.08
N ILE A 89 -4.55 -16.32 0.21
CA ILE A 89 -4.86 -16.88 1.54
C ILE A 89 -3.95 -16.26 2.61
N GLN A 90 -2.63 -16.23 2.39
CA GLN A 90 -1.69 -15.68 3.36
C GLN A 90 -1.89 -14.17 3.59
N THR A 91 -2.26 -13.42 2.55
CA THR A 91 -2.60 -12.00 2.70
C THR A 91 -3.86 -11.84 3.55
N LEU A 92 -4.91 -12.61 3.28
CA LEU A 92 -6.15 -12.58 4.05
C LEU A 92 -5.96 -12.99 5.52
N GLU A 93 -5.12 -13.99 5.79
CA GLU A 93 -4.74 -14.40 7.15
C GLU A 93 -4.06 -13.26 7.93
N VAL A 94 -3.15 -12.52 7.29
CA VAL A 94 -2.54 -11.32 7.89
C VAL A 94 -3.57 -10.24 8.14
N MET A 95 -4.45 -9.99 7.18
CA MET A 95 -5.50 -8.98 7.31
C MET A 95 -6.50 -9.31 8.43
N GLU A 96 -6.88 -10.57 8.57
CA GLU A 96 -7.75 -11.01 9.66
C GLU A 96 -7.07 -10.85 11.01
N ARG A 97 -5.86 -11.37 11.16
CA ARG A 97 -5.08 -11.33 12.41
C ARG A 97 -4.81 -9.91 12.91
N ARG A 98 -4.58 -8.96 12.01
CA ARG A 98 -4.27 -7.55 12.33
C ARG A 98 -5.47 -6.62 12.16
N ASN A 99 -6.67 -7.14 11.91
CA ASN A 99 -7.90 -6.38 11.65
C ASN A 99 -7.71 -5.31 10.58
N ILE A 100 -7.26 -5.70 9.38
CA ILE A 100 -6.94 -4.79 8.27
C ILE A 100 -8.11 -4.72 7.28
N PHE A 101 -8.40 -3.51 6.82
CA PHE A 101 -9.22 -3.18 5.65
C PHE A 101 -8.31 -2.51 4.62
N GLY A 102 -8.65 -2.52 3.33
CA GLY A 102 -7.73 -1.86 2.41
C GLY A 102 -8.22 -1.63 1.00
N VAL A 103 -7.51 -0.75 0.30
CA VAL A 103 -7.67 -0.52 -1.13
C VAL A 103 -6.89 -1.61 -1.87
N LEU A 104 -7.61 -2.46 -2.59
CA LEU A 104 -7.04 -3.59 -3.31
C LEU A 104 -7.01 -3.31 -4.80
N SER A 105 -5.82 -3.20 -5.39
CA SER A 105 -5.64 -3.03 -6.83
C SER A 105 -5.17 -4.30 -7.52
N GLY A 106 -5.51 -4.41 -8.81
CA GLY A 106 -5.16 -5.56 -9.64
C GLY A 106 -6.03 -5.62 -10.88
N THR A 107 -5.99 -6.74 -11.60
CA THR A 107 -6.97 -6.96 -12.67
C THR A 107 -8.37 -7.12 -12.07
N PRO A 108 -9.45 -6.70 -12.77
CA PRO A 108 -10.81 -6.79 -12.25
C PRO A 108 -11.18 -8.19 -11.73
N ASP A 109 -10.79 -9.24 -12.45
CA ASP A 109 -11.09 -10.63 -12.06
C ASP A 109 -10.39 -11.04 -10.77
N ARG A 110 -9.12 -10.63 -10.57
CA ARG A 110 -8.37 -10.92 -9.34
C ARG A 110 -8.97 -10.16 -8.16
N VAL A 111 -9.25 -8.87 -8.34
CA VAL A 111 -9.89 -8.04 -7.31
C VAL A 111 -11.24 -8.66 -6.90
N ALA A 112 -12.08 -9.03 -7.87
CA ALA A 112 -13.36 -9.69 -7.60
C ALA A 112 -13.20 -11.01 -6.83
N THR A 113 -12.20 -11.82 -7.18
CA THR A 113 -11.88 -13.08 -6.49
C THR A 113 -11.51 -12.85 -5.02
N TRP A 114 -10.62 -11.89 -4.76
CA TRP A 114 -10.19 -11.57 -3.39
C TRP A 114 -11.32 -10.95 -2.56
N MET A 115 -12.12 -10.05 -3.17
CA MET A 115 -13.29 -9.47 -2.51
C MET A 115 -14.34 -10.52 -2.15
N ALA A 116 -14.55 -11.52 -3.01
CA ALA A 116 -15.46 -12.64 -2.72
C ALA A 116 -14.94 -13.53 -1.58
N ALA A 117 -13.61 -13.70 -1.47
CA ALA A 117 -12.99 -14.49 -0.39
C ALA A 117 -13.03 -13.77 0.97
N ALA A 118 -13.07 -12.43 1.00
CA ALA A 118 -13.15 -11.64 2.23
C ALA A 118 -14.13 -10.46 2.10
N PRO A 119 -15.44 -10.71 2.13
CA PRO A 119 -16.48 -9.70 1.96
C PRO A 119 -16.36 -8.56 2.97
N GLY A 120 -16.41 -7.33 2.49
CA GLY A 120 -16.38 -6.12 3.33
C GLY A 120 -14.99 -5.72 3.86
N ARG A 121 -13.91 -6.40 3.45
CA ARG A 121 -12.53 -6.05 3.80
C ARG A 121 -11.87 -5.09 2.81
N PHE A 122 -12.37 -5.01 1.59
CA PHE A 122 -11.70 -4.29 0.52
C PHE A 122 -12.53 -3.18 -0.09
N PHE A 123 -11.85 -2.12 -0.48
CA PHE A 123 -12.30 -1.12 -1.45
C PHE A 123 -11.71 -1.50 -2.81
N ALA A 124 -12.58 -1.73 -3.80
CA ALA A 124 -12.15 -2.17 -5.13
C ALA A 124 -11.32 -1.08 -5.82
N GLY A 125 -10.05 -1.38 -6.08
CA GLY A 125 -9.12 -0.55 -6.82
C GLY A 125 -8.88 -1.10 -8.22
N LEU A 126 -8.55 -0.22 -9.16
CA LEU A 126 -8.06 -0.59 -10.47
C LEU A 126 -6.88 0.29 -10.83
N GLY A 127 -5.73 -0.35 -11.01
CA GLY A 127 -4.51 0.28 -11.49
C GLY A 127 -4.43 0.25 -13.01
N PHE A 128 -3.75 1.24 -13.58
CA PHE A 128 -3.48 1.26 -15.02
C PHE A 128 -2.25 2.12 -15.36
N ARG A 129 -1.74 1.90 -16.56
CA ARG A 129 -0.66 2.69 -17.15
C ARG A 129 -1.03 3.08 -18.58
N LEU A 130 -0.97 4.37 -18.88
CA LEU A 130 -1.24 4.89 -20.22
C LEU A 130 -0.37 4.21 -21.29
N GLY A 131 -1.04 3.81 -22.38
CA GLY A 131 -0.38 3.19 -23.52
C GLY A 131 0.02 1.71 -23.32
N HIS A 132 -0.36 1.10 -22.19
CA HIS A 132 -0.12 -0.32 -21.92
C HIS A 132 -1.43 -1.08 -21.64
N ASP A 133 -2.12 -0.70 -20.57
CA ASP A 133 -3.31 -1.41 -20.07
C ASP A 133 -4.40 -0.44 -19.58
N SER A 134 -4.37 0.79 -20.10
CA SER A 134 -5.33 1.83 -19.70
C SER A 134 -6.74 1.51 -20.22
N PRO A 135 -7.73 1.31 -19.33
CA PRO A 135 -9.13 1.22 -19.71
C PRO A 135 -9.63 2.58 -20.19
N SER A 136 -10.67 2.60 -21.03
CA SER A 136 -11.29 3.86 -21.41
C SER A 136 -11.98 4.52 -20.20
N PRO A 137 -12.10 5.87 -20.16
CA PRO A 137 -12.88 6.54 -19.14
C PRO A 137 -14.33 6.04 -19.05
N ASP A 138 -14.96 5.67 -20.17
CA ASP A 138 -16.32 5.10 -20.17
C ASP A 138 -16.37 3.72 -19.50
N SER A 139 -15.36 2.87 -19.72
CA SER A 139 -15.26 1.58 -19.04
C SER A 139 -15.10 1.75 -17.53
N LEU A 140 -14.28 2.73 -17.08
CA LEU A 140 -14.10 3.04 -15.66
C LEU A 140 -15.40 3.57 -15.03
N ARG A 141 -16.15 4.40 -15.77
CA ARG A 141 -17.48 4.90 -15.34
C ARG A 141 -18.46 3.74 -15.16
N ALA A 142 -18.48 2.79 -16.09
CA ALA A 142 -19.35 1.61 -16.01
C ALA A 142 -19.01 0.76 -14.78
N LEU A 143 -17.72 0.42 -14.57
CA LEU A 143 -17.27 -0.33 -13.40
C LEU A 143 -17.64 0.36 -12.07
N HIS A 144 -17.52 1.68 -12.02
CA HIS A 144 -17.94 2.45 -10.85
C HIS A 144 -19.45 2.37 -10.62
N ALA A 145 -20.25 2.55 -11.67
CA ALA A 145 -21.72 2.49 -11.59
C ALA A 145 -22.23 1.11 -11.16
N GLU A 146 -21.50 0.05 -11.48
CA GLU A 146 -21.78 -1.34 -11.09
C GLU A 146 -21.26 -1.67 -9.67
N GLY A 147 -20.56 -0.74 -9.00
CA GLY A 147 -19.98 -0.95 -7.67
C GLY A 147 -18.69 -1.80 -7.68
N HIS A 148 -18.08 -2.00 -8.83
CA HIS A 148 -16.86 -2.77 -9.02
C HIS A 148 -15.58 -1.94 -8.99
N LEU A 149 -15.69 -0.62 -8.81
CA LEU A 149 -14.58 0.32 -8.73
C LEU A 149 -14.88 1.44 -7.74
N ALA A 150 -14.05 1.57 -6.72
CA ALA A 150 -14.14 2.61 -5.69
C ALA A 150 -12.95 3.58 -5.70
N VAL A 151 -11.78 3.15 -6.21
CA VAL A 151 -10.54 3.93 -6.19
C VAL A 151 -9.76 3.68 -7.48
N PHE A 152 -9.26 4.74 -8.14
CA PHE A 152 -8.23 4.56 -9.16
C PHE A 152 -6.88 4.34 -8.45
N ALA A 153 -6.46 3.10 -8.33
CA ALA A 153 -5.19 2.75 -7.69
C ALA A 153 -4.70 1.37 -8.18
N GLU A 154 -3.49 1.29 -8.62
CA GLU A 154 -2.42 2.27 -8.66
C GLU A 154 -2.26 2.83 -10.08
N VAL A 155 -2.19 4.16 -10.26
CA VAL A 155 -1.89 4.77 -11.56
C VAL A 155 -0.38 4.85 -11.74
N THR A 156 0.19 3.99 -12.61
CA THR A 156 1.64 3.72 -12.69
C THR A 156 2.35 4.36 -13.89
N ASN A 157 1.85 5.50 -14.34
CA ASN A 157 2.36 6.21 -15.54
C ASN A 157 3.86 6.55 -15.48
N GLN A 158 4.40 6.73 -14.26
CA GLN A 158 5.82 7.02 -14.04
C GLN A 158 6.74 5.95 -14.65
N TYR A 159 6.33 4.66 -14.68
CA TYR A 159 7.12 3.59 -15.30
C TYR A 159 7.27 3.75 -16.81
N ALA A 160 6.32 4.42 -17.46
CA ALA A 160 6.41 4.78 -18.88
C ALA A 160 7.09 6.14 -19.12
N GLY A 161 7.49 6.84 -18.05
CA GLY A 161 8.07 8.20 -18.15
C GLY A 161 7.03 9.27 -18.43
N ILE A 162 5.76 9.00 -18.12
CA ILE A 162 4.63 9.91 -18.34
C ILE A 162 4.35 10.61 -17.02
N ALA A 163 4.39 11.95 -17.04
CA ALA A 163 4.05 12.78 -15.89
C ALA A 163 2.52 12.83 -15.66
N PRO A 164 2.07 13.15 -14.43
CA PRO A 164 0.64 13.28 -14.14
C PRO A 164 -0.10 14.32 -14.98
N ASP A 165 0.58 15.39 -15.38
CA ASP A 165 0.05 16.50 -16.18
C ASP A 165 0.03 16.25 -17.70
N ASP A 166 0.41 15.05 -18.16
CA ASP A 166 0.31 14.66 -19.56
C ASP A 166 -1.14 14.78 -20.05
N GLU A 167 -1.36 15.40 -21.20
CA GLU A 167 -2.69 15.69 -21.76
C GLU A 167 -3.58 14.44 -21.90
N ARG A 168 -2.98 13.27 -22.11
CA ARG A 168 -3.70 11.99 -22.21
C ARG A 168 -4.36 11.58 -20.89
N MET A 169 -3.93 12.14 -19.76
CA MET A 169 -4.51 11.89 -18.44
C MET A 169 -5.75 12.76 -18.16
N GLU A 170 -5.94 13.84 -18.88
CA GLU A 170 -7.04 14.79 -18.63
C GLU A 170 -8.42 14.13 -18.53
N PRO A 171 -8.81 13.20 -19.44
CA PRO A 171 -10.12 12.52 -19.32
C PRO A 171 -10.27 11.68 -18.04
N TYR A 172 -9.18 11.17 -17.48
CA TYR A 172 -9.20 10.38 -16.25
C TYR A 172 -9.32 11.27 -15.01
N TRP A 173 -8.62 12.43 -15.02
CA TRP A 173 -8.74 13.42 -13.95
C TRP A 173 -10.16 14.00 -13.88
N ALA A 174 -10.69 14.42 -15.01
CA ALA A 174 -12.06 14.91 -15.11
C ALA A 174 -13.10 13.88 -14.67
N LEU A 175 -12.89 12.59 -15.02
CA LEU A 175 -13.75 11.50 -14.58
C LEU A 175 -13.67 11.30 -13.07
N ALA A 176 -12.46 11.23 -12.51
CA ALA A 176 -12.26 11.00 -11.07
C ALA A 176 -12.85 12.13 -10.23
N GLU A 177 -12.62 13.39 -10.62
CA GLU A 177 -13.22 14.57 -9.98
C GLU A 177 -14.75 14.55 -10.08
N GLY A 178 -15.28 14.28 -11.28
CA GLY A 178 -16.73 14.27 -11.52
C GLY A 178 -17.48 13.15 -10.78
N LEU A 179 -16.83 12.04 -10.46
CA LEU A 179 -17.36 10.92 -9.68
C LEU A 179 -17.00 11.01 -8.19
N ASP A 180 -16.27 12.03 -7.77
CA ASP A 180 -15.68 12.12 -6.43
C ASP A 180 -14.90 10.85 -6.05
N MET A 181 -14.19 10.27 -7.03
CA MET A 181 -13.44 9.03 -6.88
C MET A 181 -12.00 9.31 -6.46
N PRO A 182 -11.51 8.70 -5.37
CA PRO A 182 -10.11 8.83 -4.96
C PRO A 182 -9.16 8.26 -6.02
N VAL A 183 -7.99 8.91 -6.16
CA VAL A 183 -6.91 8.44 -7.05
C VAL A 183 -5.64 8.22 -6.25
N GLY A 184 -5.08 7.02 -6.33
CA GLY A 184 -3.72 6.70 -5.89
C GLY A 184 -2.79 6.72 -7.09
N ILE A 185 -1.82 7.63 -7.07
CA ILE A 185 -0.87 7.78 -8.17
C ILE A 185 0.55 7.47 -7.71
N HIS A 186 1.23 6.60 -8.47
CA HIS A 186 2.63 6.28 -8.25
C HIS A 186 3.52 7.49 -8.54
N ILE A 187 4.02 8.11 -7.49
CA ILE A 187 5.04 9.15 -7.55
C ILE A 187 6.05 8.83 -6.44
N GLY A 188 7.17 8.20 -6.82
CA GLY A 188 8.17 7.77 -5.87
C GLY A 188 9.05 6.64 -6.40
N THR A 189 9.61 5.86 -5.47
CA THR A 189 10.53 4.76 -5.81
C THR A 189 9.79 3.56 -6.35
N GLY A 190 10.27 3.05 -7.49
CA GLY A 190 10.00 1.67 -7.93
C GLY A 190 11.14 0.72 -7.51
N PRO A 191 11.20 -0.49 -8.09
CA PRO A 191 12.31 -1.41 -7.86
C PRO A 191 13.67 -0.75 -8.14
N PRO A 192 14.72 -1.03 -7.33
CA PRO A 192 16.05 -0.51 -7.60
C PRO A 192 16.48 -0.83 -9.02
N GLY A 193 16.98 0.17 -9.75
CA GLY A 193 17.42 0.00 -11.15
C GLY A 193 16.30 -0.34 -12.15
N VAL A 194 15.06 -0.01 -11.85
CA VAL A 194 13.85 -0.32 -12.64
C VAL A 194 13.97 -0.01 -14.13
N ILE A 195 14.71 1.05 -14.50
CA ILE A 195 14.98 1.41 -15.91
C ILE A 195 15.69 0.28 -16.68
N TYR A 196 16.50 -0.52 -15.99
CA TYR A 196 17.24 -1.66 -16.53
C TYR A 196 16.47 -2.98 -16.41
N LEU A 197 15.27 -2.95 -15.81
CA LEU A 197 14.32 -4.07 -15.73
C LEU A 197 13.19 -3.95 -16.74
N GLY A 198 13.34 -3.08 -17.75
CA GLY A 198 12.38 -2.94 -18.84
C GLY A 198 11.55 -1.66 -18.82
N ALA A 199 11.49 -0.93 -17.70
CA ALA A 199 10.79 0.37 -17.64
C ALA A 199 11.69 1.50 -18.21
N THR A 200 12.05 1.41 -19.48
CA THR A 200 13.03 2.32 -20.11
C THR A 200 12.61 3.80 -20.13
N GLY A 201 11.31 4.07 -19.97
CA GLY A 201 10.76 5.43 -19.81
C GLY A 201 10.96 6.05 -18.43
N TYR A 202 11.16 5.22 -17.39
CA TYR A 202 11.24 5.68 -16.01
C TYR A 202 12.31 6.75 -15.79
N ARG A 203 11.97 7.79 -15.03
CA ARG A 203 12.89 8.89 -14.70
C ARG A 203 12.75 9.28 -13.24
N ALA A 204 13.84 9.27 -12.48
CA ALA A 204 13.86 9.65 -11.07
C ALA A 204 13.36 11.09 -10.80
N ARG A 205 13.48 12.01 -11.77
CA ARG A 205 12.92 13.36 -11.63
C ARG A 205 11.39 13.38 -11.51
N LEU A 206 10.71 12.31 -11.97
CA LEU A 206 9.24 12.14 -11.83
C LEU A 206 8.83 11.67 -10.43
N HIS A 207 9.78 11.48 -9.49
CA HIS A 207 9.47 11.33 -8.07
C HIS A 207 9.02 12.64 -7.42
N SER A 208 9.24 13.78 -8.11
CA SER A 208 8.81 15.08 -7.60
C SER A 208 7.29 15.16 -7.53
N ALA A 209 6.78 15.39 -6.33
CA ALA A 209 5.36 15.62 -6.09
C ALA A 209 4.82 16.82 -6.88
N LEU A 210 5.69 17.80 -7.20
CA LEU A 210 5.34 19.00 -7.98
C LEU A 210 4.87 18.67 -9.41
N THR A 211 5.15 17.47 -9.92
CA THR A 211 4.60 17.01 -11.21
C THR A 211 3.08 16.90 -11.22
N LEU A 212 2.44 16.89 -10.04
CA LEU A 212 0.97 16.83 -9.89
C LEU A 212 0.32 18.23 -9.82
N GLU A 213 1.11 19.31 -9.64
CA GLU A 213 0.59 20.64 -9.32
C GLU A 213 -0.39 21.17 -10.37
N GLU A 214 -0.05 21.08 -11.65
CA GLU A 214 -0.90 21.55 -12.75
C GLU A 214 -2.22 20.78 -12.85
N VAL A 215 -2.24 19.52 -12.46
CA VAL A 215 -3.48 18.72 -12.37
C VAL A 215 -4.37 19.27 -11.27
N LEU A 216 -3.82 19.56 -10.10
CA LEU A 216 -4.57 20.06 -8.94
C LEU A 216 -5.11 21.48 -9.16
N VAL A 217 -4.42 22.30 -9.97
CA VAL A 217 -4.91 23.62 -10.38
C VAL A 217 -6.13 23.49 -11.29
N ARG A 218 -6.10 22.56 -12.25
CA ARG A 218 -7.23 22.32 -13.17
C ARG A 218 -8.39 21.57 -12.50
N HIS A 219 -8.10 20.68 -11.56
CA HIS A 219 -9.04 19.81 -10.85
C HIS A 219 -9.00 20.02 -9.34
N PRO A 220 -9.45 21.17 -8.82
CA PRO A 220 -9.35 21.50 -7.40
C PRO A 220 -10.21 20.60 -6.49
N GLY A 221 -11.23 19.93 -7.05
CA GLY A 221 -12.06 18.95 -6.34
C GLY A 221 -11.51 17.54 -6.32
N LEU A 222 -10.40 17.26 -7.02
CA LEU A 222 -9.82 15.93 -7.11
C LEU A 222 -9.30 15.43 -5.75
N ARG A 223 -9.76 14.24 -5.34
CA ARG A 223 -9.19 13.53 -4.18
C ARG A 223 -8.05 12.65 -4.64
N VAL A 224 -6.83 13.02 -4.28
CA VAL A 224 -5.63 12.29 -4.72
C VAL A 224 -4.69 12.01 -3.55
N TYR A 225 -4.08 10.84 -3.58
CA TYR A 225 -2.94 10.53 -2.73
C TYR A 225 -1.74 10.07 -3.53
N ILE A 226 -0.58 10.59 -3.13
CA ILE A 226 0.70 10.25 -3.72
C ILE A 226 1.20 8.97 -3.06
N MET A 227 1.21 7.89 -3.84
CA MET A 227 1.77 6.62 -3.41
C MET A 227 3.29 6.74 -3.33
N HIS A 228 3.88 6.13 -2.27
CA HIS A 228 5.30 6.25 -1.92
C HIS A 228 5.75 7.67 -1.51
N ALA A 229 4.79 8.59 -1.24
CA ALA A 229 5.03 9.93 -0.71
C ALA A 229 6.09 10.75 -1.48
N GLY A 230 6.32 10.52 -2.79
CA GLY A 230 7.35 11.24 -3.55
C GLY A 230 8.79 10.97 -3.10
N PHE A 231 9.04 9.89 -2.35
CA PHE A 231 10.36 9.57 -1.83
C PHE A 231 11.42 9.51 -2.94
N PRO A 232 12.63 10.07 -2.77
CA PRO A 232 13.16 10.73 -1.57
C PRO A 232 13.08 12.28 -1.60
N LEU A 233 12.24 12.89 -2.45
CA LEU A 233 12.21 14.34 -2.71
C LEU A 233 11.29 15.05 -1.70
N LEU A 234 11.72 15.10 -0.42
CA LEU A 234 10.93 15.63 0.69
C LEU A 234 10.51 17.09 0.47
N ASP A 235 11.43 17.96 0.06
CA ASP A 235 11.16 19.40 -0.09
C ASP A 235 10.08 19.68 -1.15
N ASP A 236 10.09 18.94 -2.26
CA ASP A 236 9.07 19.02 -3.30
C ASP A 236 7.71 18.56 -2.76
N LEU A 237 7.70 17.48 -1.97
CA LEU A 237 6.48 16.99 -1.33
C LEU A 237 5.92 18.02 -0.35
N LEU A 238 6.76 18.60 0.52
CA LEU A 238 6.33 19.60 1.50
C LEU A 238 5.77 20.85 0.81
N ALA A 239 6.40 21.29 -0.29
CA ALA A 239 5.92 22.42 -1.08
C ALA A 239 4.52 22.14 -1.66
N LEU A 240 4.30 20.96 -2.25
CA LEU A 240 2.99 20.57 -2.78
C LEU A 240 1.94 20.46 -1.68
N LEU A 241 2.26 19.81 -0.56
CA LEU A 241 1.34 19.65 0.56
C LEU A 241 0.95 20.99 1.19
N TYR A 242 1.85 21.96 1.18
CA TYR A 242 1.56 23.32 1.65
C TYR A 242 0.59 24.06 0.71
N ALA A 243 0.82 23.95 -0.60
CA ALA A 243 -0.01 24.63 -1.61
C ALA A 243 -1.38 23.97 -1.81
N HIS A 244 -1.47 22.63 -1.65
CA HIS A 244 -2.65 21.83 -1.98
C HIS A 244 -3.14 21.00 -0.79
N PRO A 245 -4.03 21.55 0.08
CA PRO A 245 -4.45 20.90 1.32
C PRO A 245 -5.28 19.63 1.13
N GLN A 246 -5.80 19.36 -0.07
CA GLN A 246 -6.56 18.16 -0.42
C GLN A 246 -5.68 16.93 -0.72
N VAL A 247 -4.36 17.10 -0.90
CA VAL A 247 -3.43 16.02 -1.22
C VAL A 247 -3.07 15.22 0.03
N TYR A 248 -3.14 13.90 -0.09
CA TYR A 248 -2.66 12.94 0.90
C TYR A 248 -1.49 12.14 0.32
N VAL A 249 -0.83 11.35 1.16
CA VAL A 249 0.26 10.46 0.76
C VAL A 249 0.11 9.11 1.44
N ASP A 250 0.65 8.04 0.83
CA ASP A 250 0.91 6.80 1.53
C ASP A 250 2.42 6.53 1.66
N VAL A 251 2.75 5.55 2.48
CA VAL A 251 4.14 5.14 2.74
C VAL A 251 4.47 3.77 2.15
N GLY A 252 3.65 3.27 1.24
CA GLY A 252 3.81 1.97 0.59
C GLY A 252 5.22 1.76 0.05
N VAL A 253 5.70 0.56 0.09
CA VAL A 253 7.05 0.06 -0.22
C VAL A 253 8.19 0.73 0.56
N ILE A 254 8.20 2.06 0.69
CA ILE A 254 9.30 2.77 1.36
C ILE A 254 9.37 2.43 2.87
N VAL A 255 8.23 2.12 3.48
CA VAL A 255 8.12 1.78 4.91
C VAL A 255 8.92 0.53 5.27
N PHE A 256 9.06 -0.44 4.37
CA PHE A 256 9.78 -1.68 4.67
C PHE A 256 11.06 -1.87 3.83
N THR A 257 11.20 -1.22 2.66
CA THR A 257 12.39 -1.38 1.81
C THR A 257 13.52 -0.45 2.17
N GLN A 258 13.20 0.77 2.65
CA GLN A 258 14.24 1.74 2.95
C GLN A 258 14.95 1.45 4.28
N PRO A 259 16.26 1.72 4.39
CA PRO A 259 16.96 1.68 5.68
C PRO A 259 16.18 2.47 6.72
N ARG A 260 15.93 1.87 7.90
CA ARG A 260 15.04 2.39 8.94
C ARG A 260 15.29 3.87 9.25
N ALA A 261 16.54 4.26 9.41
CA ALA A 261 16.90 5.64 9.70
C ALA A 261 16.57 6.61 8.56
N ALA A 262 16.64 6.16 7.29
CA ALA A 262 16.28 6.98 6.13
C ALA A 262 14.76 7.18 6.06
N PHE A 263 13.99 6.10 6.21
CA PHE A 263 12.52 6.17 6.26
C PHE A 263 12.04 7.07 7.41
N TYR A 264 12.57 6.88 8.62
CA TYR A 264 12.15 7.67 9.77
C TYR A 264 12.48 9.17 9.61
N ARG A 265 13.64 9.53 9.08
CA ARG A 265 13.94 10.95 8.79
C ARG A 265 12.94 11.54 7.79
N TYR A 266 12.55 10.77 6.79
CA TYR A 266 11.58 11.23 5.78
C TYR A 266 10.19 11.43 6.39
N LEU A 267 9.66 10.43 7.09
CA LEU A 267 8.36 10.50 7.77
C LEU A 267 8.33 11.59 8.83
N GLN A 268 9.39 11.69 9.65
CA GLN A 268 9.52 12.73 10.67
C GLN A 268 9.49 14.12 10.04
N GLY A 269 10.18 14.33 8.90
CA GLY A 269 10.14 15.60 8.18
C GLY A 269 8.73 16.01 7.75
N ILE A 270 7.91 15.06 7.27
CA ILE A 270 6.50 15.31 6.91
C ILE A 270 5.68 15.69 8.16
N VAL A 271 5.86 14.95 9.25
CA VAL A 271 5.10 15.15 10.50
C VAL A 271 5.48 16.47 11.18
N GLU A 272 6.77 16.77 11.30
CA GLU A 272 7.28 18.02 11.90
C GLU A 272 6.91 19.27 11.10
N ALA A 273 6.76 19.12 9.77
CA ALA A 273 6.23 20.19 8.92
C ALA A 273 4.72 20.43 9.09
N GLY A 274 4.03 19.62 9.93
CA GLY A 274 2.61 19.78 10.24
C GLY A 274 1.66 18.99 9.33
N PHE A 275 2.18 18.05 8.49
CA PHE A 275 1.38 17.30 7.52
C PHE A 275 1.08 15.86 7.94
N GLY A 276 1.37 15.46 9.18
CA GLY A 276 1.12 14.11 9.69
C GLY A 276 -0.33 13.64 9.55
N ASN A 277 -1.29 14.58 9.58
CA ASN A 277 -2.71 14.30 9.40
C ASN A 277 -3.13 13.97 7.95
N ARG A 278 -2.17 13.91 7.02
CA ARG A 278 -2.37 13.56 5.61
C ARG A 278 -1.49 12.38 5.15
N VAL A 279 -0.77 11.77 6.08
CA VAL A 279 0.00 10.53 5.85
C VAL A 279 -0.90 9.34 6.13
N MET A 280 -1.03 8.42 5.19
CA MET A 280 -1.78 7.19 5.31
C MET A 280 -0.84 5.98 5.29
N PHE A 281 -1.25 4.91 5.94
CA PHE A 281 -0.56 3.64 5.85
C PHE A 281 -0.86 2.99 4.48
N GLY A 282 0.16 2.45 3.85
CA GLY A 282 0.12 1.57 2.72
C GLY A 282 1.25 0.57 2.87
N SER A 283 1.01 -0.71 2.62
CA SER A 283 2.08 -1.71 2.64
C SER A 283 2.78 -1.85 1.30
N ASP A 284 2.02 -1.83 0.22
CA ASP A 284 2.51 -2.22 -1.11
C ASP A 284 3.16 -3.62 -1.06
N GLN A 285 2.38 -4.58 -0.54
CA GLN A 285 2.90 -5.93 -0.25
C GLN A 285 3.30 -6.71 -1.50
N MET A 286 2.81 -6.30 -2.67
CA MET A 286 3.05 -7.00 -3.95
C MET A 286 2.84 -8.52 -3.82
N VAL A 287 3.91 -9.32 -3.78
CA VAL A 287 3.86 -10.78 -3.65
C VAL A 287 4.35 -11.29 -2.28
N TRP A 288 4.55 -10.40 -1.30
CA TRP A 288 5.11 -10.73 0.02
C TRP A 288 4.13 -10.40 1.17
N PRO A 289 3.15 -11.25 1.48
CA PRO A 289 2.15 -10.96 2.54
C PRO A 289 2.76 -10.59 3.89
N GLY A 290 3.90 -11.19 4.24
CA GLY A 290 4.58 -10.93 5.52
C GLY A 290 5.14 -9.52 5.68
N VAL A 291 5.28 -8.72 4.61
CA VAL A 291 5.74 -7.33 4.75
C VAL A 291 4.68 -6.43 5.36
N ILE A 292 3.39 -6.80 5.29
CA ILE A 292 2.29 -6.02 5.87
C ILE A 292 2.50 -5.84 7.38
N GLU A 293 2.70 -6.93 8.11
CA GLU A 293 2.92 -6.86 9.56
C GLU A 293 4.23 -6.13 9.91
N ARG A 294 5.28 -6.34 9.12
CA ARG A 294 6.54 -5.61 9.30
C ARG A 294 6.37 -4.11 9.08
N SER A 295 5.59 -3.71 8.08
CA SER A 295 5.29 -2.32 7.79
C SER A 295 4.48 -1.65 8.92
N ILE A 296 3.49 -2.36 9.47
CA ILE A 296 2.73 -1.88 10.65
C ILE A 296 3.67 -1.70 11.85
N ALA A 297 4.52 -2.69 12.13
CA ALA A 297 5.48 -2.61 13.24
C ALA A 297 6.42 -1.41 13.10
N VAL A 298 6.85 -1.06 11.88
CA VAL A 298 7.67 0.13 11.62
C VAL A 298 6.98 1.42 12.10
N ILE A 299 5.69 1.56 11.88
CA ILE A 299 4.93 2.74 12.35
C ILE A 299 4.70 2.66 13.87
N GLU A 300 4.36 1.47 14.40
CA GLU A 300 4.15 1.25 15.83
C GLU A 300 5.42 1.54 16.66
N GLU A 301 6.60 1.19 16.14
CA GLU A 301 7.91 1.37 16.78
C GLU A 301 8.50 2.79 16.62
N ALA A 302 7.90 3.65 15.78
CA ALA A 302 8.39 4.99 15.55
C ALA A 302 8.27 5.87 16.81
N SER A 303 9.37 6.03 17.55
CA SER A 303 9.39 6.73 18.84
C SER A 303 9.19 8.24 18.76
N PHE A 304 9.34 8.83 17.57
CA PHE A 304 9.07 10.25 17.31
C PHE A 304 7.59 10.55 17.07
N LEU A 305 6.75 9.51 16.89
CA LEU A 305 5.31 9.63 16.73
C LEU A 305 4.60 9.44 18.08
N SER A 306 3.63 10.30 18.38
CA SER A 306 2.67 10.05 19.45
C SER A 306 1.73 8.88 19.10
N ASP A 307 1.06 8.30 20.10
CA ASP A 307 0.08 7.23 19.86
C ASP A 307 -1.08 7.70 18.98
N GLU A 308 -1.50 8.97 19.11
CA GLU A 308 -2.50 9.58 18.24
C GLU A 308 -2.01 9.66 16.78
N GLN A 309 -0.77 10.12 16.55
CA GLN A 309 -0.19 10.19 15.21
C GLN A 309 -0.03 8.81 14.57
N LYS A 310 0.36 7.79 15.34
CA LYS A 310 0.39 6.40 14.87
C LYS A 310 -1.01 5.94 14.46
N ARG A 311 -2.01 6.25 15.29
CA ARG A 311 -3.41 5.91 15.01
C ARG A 311 -3.93 6.63 13.77
N ASP A 312 -3.55 7.90 13.60
CA ASP A 312 -3.90 8.70 12.42
C ASP A 312 -3.32 8.08 11.15
N ILE A 313 -2.04 7.73 11.14
CA ILE A 313 -1.37 7.12 9.99
C ILE A 313 -1.97 5.75 9.68
N LEU A 314 -2.18 4.91 10.69
CA LEU A 314 -2.65 3.53 10.49
C LEU A 314 -4.13 3.43 10.15
N TYR A 315 -4.96 4.46 10.47
CA TYR A 315 -6.40 4.36 10.27
C TYR A 315 -7.11 5.69 9.99
N ASN A 316 -7.03 6.70 10.89
CA ASN A 316 -7.96 7.82 10.88
C ASN A 316 -7.83 8.69 9.62
N ASN A 317 -6.61 8.89 9.12
CA ASN A 317 -6.35 9.68 7.92
C ASN A 317 -6.98 9.01 6.68
N ALA A 318 -6.82 7.70 6.55
CA ALA A 318 -7.42 6.92 5.46
C ALA A 318 -8.96 6.89 5.57
N ALA A 319 -9.50 6.69 6.77
CA ALA A 319 -10.95 6.72 7.00
C ALA A 319 -11.56 8.06 6.58
N ARG A 320 -10.90 9.18 6.92
CA ARG A 320 -11.30 10.53 6.51
C ARG A 320 -11.18 10.74 5.00
N PHE A 321 -10.05 10.32 4.41
CA PHE A 321 -9.81 10.43 2.97
C PHE A 321 -10.81 9.63 2.15
N LEU A 322 -11.13 8.40 2.57
CA LEU A 322 -12.14 7.54 1.94
C LEU A 322 -13.59 7.97 2.27
N ARG A 323 -13.76 8.95 3.19
CA ARG A 323 -15.09 9.42 3.65
C ARG A 323 -15.96 8.31 4.23
N LEU A 324 -15.35 7.45 5.05
CA LEU A 324 -16.09 6.37 5.70
C LEU A 324 -17.20 6.95 6.60
N SER A 325 -18.38 6.36 6.51
CA SER A 325 -19.49 6.67 7.38
C SER A 325 -19.22 6.22 8.82
N GLU A 326 -19.91 6.81 9.79
CA GLU A 326 -19.85 6.37 11.20
C GLU A 326 -20.19 4.88 11.35
N GLN A 327 -21.11 4.37 10.54
CA GLN A 327 -21.49 2.96 10.54
C GLN A 327 -20.35 2.06 10.04
N GLU A 328 -19.63 2.45 9.00
CA GLU A 328 -18.46 1.72 8.50
C GLU A 328 -17.33 1.74 9.53
N ILE A 329 -17.05 2.89 10.12
CA ILE A 329 -16.06 3.03 11.20
C ILE A 329 -16.43 2.15 12.39
N ALA A 330 -17.71 2.15 12.84
CA ALA A 330 -18.16 1.30 13.92
C ALA A 330 -17.98 -0.18 13.59
N ARG A 331 -18.33 -0.60 12.37
CA ARG A 331 -18.12 -1.99 11.90
C ARG A 331 -16.63 -2.38 11.91
N HIS A 332 -15.72 -1.49 11.46
CA HIS A 332 -14.29 -1.76 11.51
C HIS A 332 -13.80 -1.96 12.95
N HIS A 333 -14.40 -1.27 13.91
CA HIS A 333 -14.09 -1.38 15.34
C HIS A 333 -14.86 -2.49 16.06
N GLY A 334 -15.58 -3.36 15.33
CA GLY A 334 -16.34 -4.47 15.93
C GLY A 334 -17.57 -4.02 16.75
N LYS A 335 -18.15 -2.85 16.44
CA LYS A 335 -19.28 -2.26 17.14
C LYS A 335 -20.57 -2.28 16.33
#